data_238f5d18cf44ab4893a5d8244843f9f5
#
_entry.id   238f5d18cf44ab4893a5d8244843f9f5
#
_cell.length_a   1.000
_cell.length_b   1.000
_cell.length_c   1.000
_cell.angle_alpha   90.00
_cell.angle_beta   90.00
_cell.angle_gamma   90.00
#
_symmetry.space_group_name_H-M   'P 1'
#
loop_
_entity.id
_entity.type
_entity.pdbx_description
1 polymer ?
#
loop_
_entity_poly.entity_id
_entity_poly.type
_entity_poly.pdbx_seq_one_letter_code
_entity_poly.pdbx_strand_id
1 'polypeptide(L)'
;AIDANVLVFERAREEYAAYPSAGLRRALIVGFNKAWTAIIDSNVTTLLAAALLFFLGSGPIKGFGVTLSIGVIASMISALIVARVLSELAVANRKIEQRPAVSGMSDVGRVRTWLEKSNFDIMKRRAAWIGVSGAALLIAILGIVTQGLNLGVEFTGGRQLDYSLSKEISVDEAREAVEEA
;
A
#
# COMPACT_ATOMS: atom_id res chain seq x y z
N ALA A 1 5.68 -0.47 2.38
CA ALA A 1 6.72 0.16 3.25
C ALA A 1 6.16 1.25 4.15
N ILE A 2 5.35 2.19 3.63
CA ILE A 2 4.79 3.29 4.44
C ILE A 2 3.91 2.73 5.56
N ASP A 3 2.99 1.83 5.25
CA ASP A 3 2.05 1.23 6.22
C ASP A 3 2.76 0.53 7.38
N ALA A 4 3.84 -0.19 7.11
CA ALA A 4 4.63 -0.86 8.13
C ALA A 4 5.24 0.14 9.12
N ASN A 5 5.83 1.24 8.61
CA ASN A 5 6.41 2.27 9.46
C ASN A 5 5.33 3.02 10.27
N VAL A 6 4.19 3.35 9.66
CA VAL A 6 3.06 3.98 10.36
C VAL A 6 2.59 3.09 11.52
N LEU A 7 2.42 1.79 11.28
CA LEU A 7 2.00 0.86 12.32
C LEU A 7 2.99 0.78 13.47
N VAL A 8 4.30 0.70 13.17
CA VAL A 8 5.35 0.68 14.19
C VAL A 8 5.31 1.93 15.06
N PHE A 9 5.30 3.11 14.41
CA PHE A 9 5.32 4.37 15.15
C PHE A 9 4.03 4.65 15.92
N GLU A 10 2.87 4.23 15.43
CA GLU A 10 1.62 4.32 16.21
C GLU A 10 1.66 3.39 17.42
N ARG A 11 2.16 2.16 17.29
CA ARG A 11 2.34 1.26 18.43
C ARG A 11 3.36 1.80 19.44
N ALA A 12 4.45 2.39 18.97
CA ALA A 12 5.43 3.04 19.85
C ALA A 12 4.82 4.23 20.59
N ARG A 13 3.96 4.98 19.94
CA ARG A 13 3.27 6.13 20.51
C ARG A 13 2.22 5.73 21.55
N GLU A 14 1.44 4.68 21.29
CA GLU A 14 0.52 4.09 22.26
C GLU A 14 1.27 3.62 23.51
N GLU A 15 2.41 2.95 23.34
CA GLU A 15 3.24 2.47 24.44
C GLU A 15 3.85 3.64 25.24
N TYR A 16 4.32 4.68 24.55
CA TYR A 16 4.83 5.87 25.20
C TYR A 16 3.75 6.61 25.99
N ALA A 17 2.55 6.71 25.45
CA ALA A 17 1.41 7.32 26.14
C ALA A 17 1.00 6.55 27.40
N ALA A 18 1.10 5.21 27.34
CA ALA A 18 0.77 4.33 28.46
C ALA A 18 1.86 4.38 29.57
N TYR A 19 3.13 4.48 29.18
CA TYR A 19 4.29 4.40 30.08
C TYR A 19 5.34 5.48 29.79
N PRO A 20 5.06 6.77 30.01
CA PRO A 20 5.98 7.87 29.67
C PRO A 20 7.31 7.79 30.42
N SER A 21 7.30 7.30 31.66
CA SER A 21 8.49 7.15 32.51
C SER A 21 9.46 6.08 32.00
N ALA A 22 9.02 5.18 31.13
CA ALA A 22 9.86 4.12 30.59
C ALA A 22 10.78 4.59 29.43
N GLY A 23 10.59 5.81 28.93
CA GLY A 23 11.41 6.45 27.91
C GLY A 23 11.04 6.08 26.46
N LEU A 24 11.48 6.94 25.54
CA LEU A 24 11.22 6.78 24.10
C LEU A 24 11.83 5.52 23.52
N ARG A 25 13.04 5.14 23.94
CA ARG A 25 13.73 3.97 23.41
C ARG A 25 12.95 2.69 23.66
N ARG A 26 12.42 2.51 24.88
CA ARG A 26 11.60 1.35 25.22
C ARG A 26 10.30 1.34 24.39
N ALA A 27 9.65 2.48 24.27
CA ALA A 27 8.42 2.61 23.50
C ALA A 27 8.63 2.19 22.02
N LEU A 28 9.76 2.60 21.41
CA LEU A 28 10.15 2.19 20.06
C LEU A 28 10.36 0.67 19.95
N ILE A 29 11.16 0.09 20.81
CA ILE A 29 11.45 -1.36 20.79
C ILE A 29 10.16 -2.16 20.92
N VAL A 30 9.28 -1.77 21.85
CA VAL A 30 7.99 -2.43 22.04
C VAL A 30 7.07 -2.21 20.83
N GLY A 31 7.08 -1.01 20.24
CA GLY A 31 6.33 -0.70 19.01
C GLY A 31 6.74 -1.60 17.84
N PHE A 32 8.03 -1.76 17.59
CA PHE A 32 8.55 -2.69 16.59
C PHE A 32 8.13 -4.12 16.85
N ASN A 33 8.26 -4.60 18.10
CA ASN A 33 7.90 -5.97 18.46
C ASN A 33 6.39 -6.24 18.32
N LYS A 34 5.53 -5.29 18.70
CA LYS A 34 4.08 -5.41 18.56
C LYS A 34 3.61 -5.34 17.10
N ALA A 35 4.28 -4.55 16.27
CA ALA A 35 3.96 -4.41 14.85
C ALA A 35 4.48 -5.55 13.98
N TRP A 36 5.50 -6.28 14.45
CA TRP A 36 6.21 -7.32 13.70
C TRP A 36 5.28 -8.34 13.04
N THR A 37 4.40 -8.95 13.81
CA THR A 37 3.50 -9.99 13.32
C THR A 37 2.58 -9.46 12.22
N ALA A 38 1.96 -8.31 12.43
CA ALA A 38 1.06 -7.73 11.45
C ALA A 38 1.78 -7.34 10.14
N ILE A 39 3.03 -6.85 10.24
CA ILE A 39 3.84 -6.52 9.06
C ILE A 39 4.20 -7.78 8.28
N ILE A 40 4.60 -8.85 8.96
CA ILE A 40 4.92 -10.12 8.30
C ILE A 40 3.68 -10.72 7.66
N ASP A 41 2.57 -10.82 8.38
CA ASP A 41 1.34 -11.44 7.87
C ASP A 41 0.84 -10.75 6.59
N SER A 42 0.81 -9.41 6.59
CA SER A 42 0.36 -8.66 5.41
C SER A 42 1.29 -8.85 4.20
N ASN A 43 2.60 -8.88 4.43
CA ASN A 43 3.58 -9.04 3.36
C ASN A 43 3.65 -10.49 2.86
N VAL A 44 3.50 -11.49 3.73
CA VAL A 44 3.39 -12.91 3.34
C VAL A 44 2.16 -13.11 2.45
N THR A 45 1.02 -12.53 2.80
CA THR A 45 -0.19 -12.58 1.97
C THR A 45 0.06 -11.99 0.58
N THR A 46 0.74 -10.84 0.50
CA THR A 46 1.10 -10.22 -0.78
C THR A 46 2.09 -11.07 -1.58
N LEU A 47 3.07 -11.69 -0.91
CA LEU A 47 4.02 -12.61 -1.56
C LEU A 47 3.33 -13.87 -2.10
N LEU A 48 2.34 -14.40 -1.39
CA LEU A 48 1.53 -15.52 -1.88
C LEU A 48 0.75 -15.12 -3.14
N ALA A 49 0.13 -13.94 -3.16
CA ALA A 49 -0.53 -13.43 -4.36
C ALA A 49 0.46 -13.24 -5.52
N ALA A 50 1.64 -12.68 -5.27
CA ALA A 50 2.69 -12.52 -6.27
C ALA A 50 3.20 -13.88 -6.80
N ALA A 51 3.33 -14.87 -5.94
CA ALA A 51 3.68 -16.23 -6.34
C ALA A 51 2.62 -16.87 -7.26
N LEU A 52 1.33 -16.69 -6.94
CA LEU A 52 0.24 -17.13 -7.81
C LEU A 52 0.31 -16.45 -9.19
N LEU A 53 0.56 -15.15 -9.23
CA LEU A 53 0.75 -14.42 -10.50
C LEU A 53 1.96 -14.95 -11.28
N PHE A 54 3.03 -15.32 -10.59
CA PHE A 54 4.22 -15.91 -11.24
C PHE A 54 3.97 -17.31 -11.78
N PHE A 55 3.30 -18.18 -11.04
CA PHE A 55 3.10 -19.58 -11.45
C PHE A 55 1.94 -19.74 -12.45
N LEU A 56 0.85 -19.01 -12.24
CA LEU A 56 -0.37 -19.13 -13.06
C LEU A 56 -0.44 -18.07 -14.18
N GLY A 57 0.30 -16.98 -14.07
CA GLY A 57 0.32 -15.91 -15.07
C GLY A 57 1.12 -16.28 -16.32
N SER A 58 0.86 -15.55 -17.40
CA SER A 58 1.61 -15.63 -18.65
C SER A 58 2.21 -14.25 -19.01
N GLY A 59 3.28 -14.23 -19.77
CA GLY A 59 3.89 -13.02 -20.30
C GLY A 59 4.09 -11.90 -19.27
N PRO A 60 3.48 -10.72 -19.49
CA PRO A 60 3.62 -9.55 -18.63
C PRO A 60 3.15 -9.78 -17.18
N ILE A 61 2.12 -10.61 -16.96
CA ILE A 61 1.58 -10.92 -15.62
C ILE A 61 2.62 -11.64 -14.78
N LYS A 62 3.37 -12.58 -15.38
CA LYS A 62 4.47 -13.26 -14.72
C LYS A 62 5.58 -12.31 -14.31
N GLY A 63 5.95 -11.37 -15.20
CA GLY A 63 6.92 -10.31 -14.91
C GLY A 63 6.47 -9.41 -13.75
N PHE A 64 5.19 -9.06 -13.70
CA PHE A 64 4.62 -8.30 -12.59
C PHE A 64 4.71 -9.06 -11.25
N GLY A 65 4.44 -10.38 -11.24
CA GLY A 65 4.62 -11.22 -10.05
C GLY A 65 6.05 -11.17 -9.51
N VAL A 66 7.06 -11.21 -10.38
CA VAL A 66 8.48 -11.09 -9.99
C VAL A 66 8.80 -9.73 -9.39
N THR A 67 8.44 -8.64 -10.09
CA THR A 67 8.74 -7.28 -9.61
C THR A 67 8.02 -6.96 -8.31
N LEU A 68 6.77 -7.42 -8.15
CA LEU A 68 6.01 -7.29 -6.91
C LEU A 68 6.71 -8.02 -5.75
N SER A 69 7.18 -9.25 -5.98
CA SER A 69 7.91 -10.03 -4.97
C SER A 69 9.18 -9.33 -4.51
N ILE A 70 9.99 -8.84 -5.44
CA ILE A 70 11.22 -8.09 -5.13
C ILE A 70 10.88 -6.82 -4.35
N GLY A 71 9.87 -6.06 -4.77
CA GLY A 71 9.42 -4.84 -4.11
C GLY A 71 8.95 -5.08 -2.67
N VAL A 72 8.18 -6.15 -2.43
CA VAL A 72 7.71 -6.53 -1.09
C VAL A 72 8.88 -6.91 -0.20
N ILE A 73 9.80 -7.77 -0.66
CA ILE A 73 10.97 -8.19 0.12
C ILE A 73 11.85 -6.99 0.45
N ALA A 74 12.15 -6.13 -0.52
CA ALA A 74 12.93 -4.92 -0.31
C ALA A 74 12.27 -3.97 0.70
N SER A 75 10.95 -3.81 0.63
CA SER A 75 10.20 -2.97 1.57
C SER A 75 10.17 -3.55 2.98
N MET A 76 10.09 -4.88 3.13
CA MET A 76 10.21 -5.54 4.43
C MET A 76 11.57 -5.32 5.07
N ILE A 77 12.65 -5.50 4.32
CA ILE A 77 14.02 -5.26 4.79
C ILE A 77 14.16 -3.79 5.22
N SER A 78 13.68 -2.86 4.40
CA SER A 78 13.72 -1.44 4.71
C SER A 78 12.94 -1.10 5.99
N ALA A 79 11.73 -1.63 6.16
CA ALA A 79 10.90 -1.32 7.32
C ALA A 79 11.38 -2.01 8.61
N LEU A 80 11.78 -3.27 8.53
CA LEU A 80 12.10 -4.06 9.73
C LEU A 80 13.56 -3.90 10.19
N ILE A 81 14.48 -3.61 9.28
CA ILE A 81 15.91 -3.49 9.58
C ILE A 81 16.35 -2.04 9.53
N VAL A 82 16.24 -1.39 8.35
CA VAL A 82 16.80 -0.05 8.15
C VAL A 82 16.07 0.98 9.01
N ALA A 83 14.73 1.01 8.96
CA ALA A 83 13.94 1.95 9.74
C ALA A 83 14.13 1.72 11.25
N ARG A 84 14.22 0.46 11.70
CA ARG A 84 14.49 0.11 13.08
C ARG A 84 15.84 0.65 13.55
N VAL A 85 16.92 0.32 12.84
CA VAL A 85 18.29 0.76 13.19
C VAL A 85 18.37 2.29 13.21
N LEU A 86 17.84 2.97 12.19
CA LEU A 86 17.84 4.43 12.13
C LEU A 86 17.04 5.05 13.28
N SER A 87 15.90 4.48 13.62
CA SER A 87 15.06 4.97 14.72
C SER A 87 15.72 4.76 16.07
N GLU A 88 16.35 3.60 16.30
CA GLU A 88 17.11 3.32 17.52
C GLU A 88 18.32 4.23 17.66
N LEU A 89 19.06 4.50 16.58
CA LEU A 89 20.18 5.45 16.54
C LEU A 89 19.71 6.88 16.82
N ALA A 90 18.58 7.29 16.24
CA ALA A 90 18.03 8.61 16.49
C ALA A 90 17.67 8.81 17.96
N VAL A 91 17.01 7.84 18.59
CA VAL A 91 16.61 7.91 20.00
C VAL A 91 17.80 7.68 20.96
N ALA A 92 18.87 7.03 20.51
CA ALA A 92 20.12 6.94 21.30
C ALA A 92 20.76 8.33 21.54
N ASN A 93 20.40 9.33 20.73
CA ASN A 93 20.82 10.70 20.97
C ASN A 93 20.08 11.29 22.17
N ARG A 94 20.80 11.55 23.26
CA ARG A 94 20.26 12.07 24.53
C ARG A 94 19.43 13.36 24.37
N LYS A 95 19.71 14.17 23.34
CA LYS A 95 18.95 15.40 23.06
C LYS A 95 17.54 15.09 22.55
N ILE A 96 17.36 14.00 21.80
CA ILE A 96 16.07 13.56 21.27
C ILE A 96 15.28 12.83 22.36
N GLU A 97 15.94 11.99 23.14
CA GLU A 97 15.34 11.28 24.27
C GLU A 97 14.76 12.24 25.31
N GLN A 98 15.43 13.37 25.56
CA GLN A 98 14.97 14.41 26.49
C GLN A 98 13.90 15.35 25.90
N ARG A 99 13.64 15.29 24.60
CA ARG A 99 12.64 16.13 23.92
C ARG A 99 11.66 15.27 23.12
N PRO A 100 10.72 14.57 23.78
CA PRO A 100 9.76 13.67 23.12
C PRO A 100 8.92 14.37 22.04
N ALA A 101 8.68 15.67 22.19
CA ALA A 101 7.96 16.46 21.19
C ALA A 101 8.66 16.51 19.82
N VAL A 102 10.01 16.46 19.80
CA VAL A 102 10.80 16.46 18.56
C VAL A 102 10.67 15.14 17.81
N SER A 103 10.49 14.03 18.53
CA SER A 103 10.29 12.70 17.93
C SER A 103 8.86 12.49 17.37
N GLY A 104 7.93 13.40 17.64
CA GLY A 104 6.52 13.24 17.28
C GLY A 104 5.76 12.19 18.09
N MET A 105 6.40 11.54 19.06
CA MET A 105 5.76 10.49 19.86
C MET A 105 4.90 11.02 20.99
N SER A 106 5.17 12.23 21.50
CA SER A 106 4.40 12.84 22.58
C SER A 106 3.26 13.72 22.10
N ASP A 107 3.24 14.08 20.80
CA ASP A 107 2.23 14.98 20.26
C ASP A 107 1.16 14.22 19.47
N VAL A 108 -0.08 14.48 19.79
CA VAL A 108 -1.25 13.81 19.15
C VAL A 108 -1.54 14.37 17.76
N GLY A 109 -0.70 15.24 17.23
CA GLY A 109 -0.86 15.81 15.90
C GLY A 109 -2.15 16.65 15.74
N ARG A 110 -2.05 17.77 15.07
CA ARG A 110 -3.15 18.75 14.89
C ARG A 110 -4.40 18.14 14.23
N VAL A 111 -4.21 17.24 13.27
CA VAL A 111 -5.32 16.61 12.53
C VAL A 111 -6.11 15.68 13.44
N ARG A 112 -5.44 14.89 14.25
CA ARG A 112 -6.09 13.96 15.19
C ARG A 112 -6.85 14.74 16.27
N THR A 113 -6.23 15.76 16.84
CA THR A 113 -6.89 16.65 17.82
C THR A 113 -8.12 17.35 17.23
N TRP A 114 -8.05 17.74 15.95
CA TRP A 114 -9.19 18.32 15.24
C TRP A 114 -10.30 17.28 15.02
N LEU A 115 -9.96 16.06 14.61
CA LEU A 115 -10.91 14.96 14.44
C LEU A 115 -11.58 14.57 15.77
N GLU A 116 -10.81 14.48 16.84
CA GLU A 116 -11.34 14.19 18.19
C GLU A 116 -12.28 15.30 18.68
N LYS A 117 -11.95 16.56 18.41
CA LYS A 117 -12.81 17.71 18.73
C LYS A 117 -14.05 17.81 17.87
N SER A 118 -14.00 17.37 16.62
CA SER A 118 -15.11 17.50 15.67
C SER A 118 -16.28 16.57 15.99
N ASN A 119 -16.11 15.63 16.91
CA ASN A 119 -17.13 14.66 17.36
C ASN A 119 -17.89 14.05 16.18
N PHE A 120 -17.16 13.73 15.09
CA PHE A 120 -17.71 13.24 13.84
C PHE A 120 -18.11 11.77 14.03
N ASP A 121 -19.35 11.56 14.49
CA ASP A 121 -19.89 10.23 14.76
C ASP A 121 -20.24 9.54 13.44
N ILE A 122 -19.21 8.92 12.81
CA ILE A 122 -19.34 8.20 11.54
C ILE A 122 -20.33 7.06 11.66
N MET A 123 -20.32 6.37 12.80
CA MET A 123 -21.17 5.20 13.04
C MET A 123 -22.66 5.56 13.15
N LYS A 124 -22.97 6.74 13.64
CA LYS A 124 -24.36 7.23 13.72
C LYS A 124 -24.99 7.44 12.35
N ARG A 125 -24.17 7.76 11.35
CA ARG A 125 -24.58 7.98 9.95
C ARG A 125 -24.33 6.76 9.04
N ARG A 126 -24.23 5.55 9.62
CA ARG A 126 -23.94 4.32 8.86
C ARG A 126 -24.87 4.10 7.66
N ALA A 127 -26.18 4.39 7.84
CA ALA A 127 -27.16 4.23 6.76
C ALA A 127 -26.88 5.18 5.57
N ALA A 128 -26.45 6.42 5.84
CA ALA A 128 -26.07 7.37 4.78
C ALA A 128 -24.82 6.89 4.02
N TRP A 129 -23.79 6.37 4.73
CA TRP A 129 -22.60 5.82 4.09
C TRP A 129 -22.89 4.59 3.24
N ILE A 130 -23.75 3.68 3.74
CA ILE A 130 -24.21 2.52 2.96
C ILE A 130 -24.99 2.99 1.73
N GLY A 131 -25.83 4.00 1.86
CA GLY A 131 -26.55 4.60 0.73
C GLY A 131 -25.65 5.19 -0.34
N VAL A 132 -24.63 5.96 0.08
CA VAL A 132 -23.61 6.52 -0.84
C VAL A 132 -22.83 5.42 -1.56
N SER A 133 -22.38 4.40 -0.81
CA SER A 133 -21.68 3.25 -1.40
C SER A 133 -22.57 2.45 -2.36
N GLY A 134 -23.82 2.25 -1.99
CA GLY A 134 -24.81 1.59 -2.86
C GLY A 134 -25.09 2.37 -4.15
N ALA A 135 -25.24 3.68 -4.04
CA ALA A 135 -25.40 4.56 -5.20
C ALA A 135 -24.18 4.52 -6.13
N ALA A 136 -22.97 4.57 -5.56
CA ALA A 136 -21.74 4.46 -6.34
C ALA A 136 -21.62 3.11 -7.06
N LEU A 137 -21.99 2.01 -6.39
CA LEU A 137 -22.04 0.68 -6.99
C LEU A 137 -23.05 0.61 -8.15
N LEU A 138 -24.25 1.16 -7.97
CA LEU A 138 -25.27 1.20 -9.02
C LEU A 138 -24.79 2.00 -10.24
N ILE A 139 -24.15 3.15 -10.03
CA ILE A 139 -23.57 3.97 -11.11
C ILE A 139 -22.47 3.17 -11.84
N ALA A 140 -21.62 2.47 -11.12
CA ALA A 140 -20.57 1.64 -11.72
C ALA A 140 -21.17 0.49 -12.56
N ILE A 141 -22.18 -0.22 -12.04
CA ILE A 141 -22.87 -1.29 -12.75
C ILE A 141 -23.58 -0.75 -14.01
N LEU A 142 -24.29 0.38 -13.89
CA LEU A 142 -24.90 1.03 -15.03
C LEU A 142 -23.87 1.45 -16.08
N GLY A 143 -22.74 1.99 -15.67
CA GLY A 143 -21.63 2.33 -16.56
C GLY A 143 -21.11 1.11 -17.32
N ILE A 144 -20.91 -0.01 -16.64
CA ILE A 144 -20.47 -1.27 -17.25
C ILE A 144 -21.52 -1.80 -18.24
N VAL A 145 -22.80 -1.76 -17.89
CA VAL A 145 -23.89 -2.24 -18.75
C VAL A 145 -24.09 -1.37 -19.99
N THR A 146 -23.92 -0.05 -19.85
CA THR A 146 -24.18 0.91 -20.96
C THR A 146 -22.96 1.11 -21.86
N GLN A 147 -21.76 1.13 -21.30
CA GLN A 147 -20.52 1.38 -22.06
C GLN A 147 -19.72 0.11 -22.36
N GLY A 148 -20.05 -1.01 -21.70
CA GLY A 148 -19.29 -2.24 -21.77
C GLY A 148 -17.95 -2.14 -21.02
N LEU A 149 -17.21 -3.24 -21.01
CA LEU A 149 -15.85 -3.31 -20.52
C LEU A 149 -14.89 -3.45 -21.69
N ASN A 150 -13.99 -2.51 -21.88
CA ASN A 150 -12.86 -2.68 -22.80
C ASN A 150 -11.88 -3.67 -22.16
N LEU A 151 -12.13 -4.95 -22.36
CA LEU A 151 -11.25 -6.01 -21.87
C LEU A 151 -10.02 -6.10 -22.76
N GLY A 152 -8.84 -6.19 -22.16
CA GLY A 152 -7.60 -6.46 -22.89
C GLY A 152 -7.63 -7.82 -23.59
N VAL A 153 -6.73 -8.01 -24.55
CA VAL A 153 -6.59 -9.24 -25.35
C VAL A 153 -6.45 -10.52 -24.53
N GLU A 154 -5.97 -10.42 -23.30
CA GLU A 154 -5.82 -11.56 -22.39
C GLU A 154 -7.18 -12.11 -21.90
N PHE A 155 -8.22 -11.28 -21.87
CA PHE A 155 -9.59 -11.65 -21.46
C PHE A 155 -10.50 -11.94 -22.63
N THR A 156 -10.28 -11.30 -23.77
CA THR A 156 -11.09 -11.50 -24.97
C THR A 156 -10.60 -12.63 -25.85
N GLY A 157 -9.40 -13.16 -25.55
CA GLY A 157 -8.76 -14.19 -26.37
C GLY A 157 -8.30 -13.61 -27.71
N GLY A 158 -7.04 -13.34 -27.86
CA GLY A 158 -6.45 -12.81 -29.07
C GLY A 158 -4.95 -13.13 -29.08
N ARG A 159 -4.30 -12.96 -30.23
CA ARG A 159 -2.85 -13.00 -30.33
C ARG A 159 -2.34 -11.57 -30.35
N GLN A 160 -1.41 -11.26 -29.46
CA GLN A 160 -0.61 -10.04 -29.52
C GLN A 160 0.61 -10.37 -30.36
N LEU A 161 0.74 -9.71 -31.49
CA LEU A 161 1.90 -9.84 -32.37
C LEU A 161 2.72 -8.56 -32.30
N ASP A 162 3.93 -8.68 -31.79
CA ASP A 162 4.86 -7.56 -31.73
C ASP A 162 5.81 -7.62 -32.93
N TYR A 163 5.70 -6.66 -33.82
CA TYR A 163 6.58 -6.51 -34.98
C TYR A 163 7.61 -5.43 -34.76
N SER A 164 8.86 -5.74 -35.02
CA SER A 164 9.90 -4.71 -35.16
C SER A 164 9.89 -4.14 -36.56
N LEU A 165 9.54 -2.89 -36.68
CA LEU A 165 9.52 -2.19 -37.98
C LEU A 165 10.88 -1.55 -38.27
N SER A 166 11.35 -1.72 -39.49
CA SER A 166 12.58 -1.04 -39.97
C SER A 166 12.32 0.43 -40.39
N LYS A 167 11.06 0.85 -40.45
CA LYS A 167 10.62 2.22 -40.79
C LYS A 167 9.40 2.55 -39.96
N GLU A 168 9.29 3.80 -39.50
CA GLU A 168 8.07 4.27 -38.85
C GLU A 168 6.91 4.27 -39.85
N ILE A 169 5.84 3.55 -39.55
CA ILE A 169 4.59 3.55 -40.29
C ILE A 169 3.47 4.03 -39.39
N SER A 170 2.41 4.59 -39.97
CA SER A 170 1.22 4.99 -39.19
C SER A 170 0.43 3.76 -38.71
N VAL A 171 -0.38 3.94 -37.67
CA VAL A 171 -1.22 2.86 -37.13
C VAL A 171 -2.22 2.37 -38.16
N ASP A 172 -2.71 3.26 -39.04
CA ASP A 172 -3.69 2.94 -40.06
C ASP A 172 -3.05 2.11 -41.20
N GLU A 173 -1.82 2.44 -41.65
CA GLU A 173 -1.08 1.64 -42.62
C GLU A 173 -0.71 0.25 -42.07
N ALA A 174 -0.41 0.16 -40.78
CA ALA A 174 -0.17 -1.14 -40.12
C ALA A 174 -1.41 -2.02 -40.06
N ARG A 175 -2.58 -1.41 -39.86
CA ARG A 175 -3.87 -2.12 -39.83
C ARG A 175 -4.25 -2.64 -41.21
N GLU A 176 -4.13 -1.83 -42.26
CA GLU A 176 -4.37 -2.25 -43.64
C GLU A 176 -3.47 -3.41 -44.06
N ALA A 177 -2.18 -3.35 -43.73
CA ALA A 177 -1.23 -4.42 -44.05
C ALA A 177 -1.54 -5.76 -43.35
N VAL A 178 -2.17 -5.73 -42.16
CA VAL A 178 -2.56 -6.94 -41.41
C VAL A 178 -3.93 -7.48 -41.90
N GLU A 179 -4.82 -6.62 -42.41
CA GLU A 179 -6.12 -7.04 -42.97
C GLU A 179 -5.96 -7.65 -44.37
N GLU A 180 -4.91 -7.32 -45.11
CA GLU A 180 -4.60 -7.87 -46.45
C GLU A 180 -3.82 -9.21 -46.38
N ALA A 181 -3.27 -9.61 -45.22
CA ALA A 181 -2.45 -10.80 -45.05
C ALA A 181 -3.22 -11.99 -44.47
#